data_c0efa3e939eb69b38da1c6deafb906c2
#
_entry.id   c0efa3e939eb69b38da1c6deafb906c2
#
_cell.length_a   1.000
_cell.length_b   1.000
_cell.length_c   1.000
_cell.angle_alpha   90.00
_cell.angle_beta   90.00
_cell.angle_gamma   90.00
#
_symmetry.space_group_name_H-M   'P 1'
#
loop_
_entity.id
_entity.type
_entity.pdbx_description
1 polymer ?
#
loop_
_entity_poly.entity_id
_entity_poly.type
_entity_poly.pdbx_seq_one_letter_code
_entity_poly.pdbx_strand_id
1 'polypeptide(L)'
;ALADSDSEIQISAVAWYEFSRGPRTPEQLAVARSFFGEEGVIAFSEAFSALAAEVFRRLGSPRRRAADVAIGTTAAAQEAVLLARNARDFAGIPDLRIEGAGRPRSSV
;
A
#
# COMPACT_ATOMS: atom_id res chain seq x y z
N ALA A 1 3.97 -0.54 -2.13
CA ALA A 1 3.99 -1.82 -2.87
C ALA A 1 3.68 -2.96 -1.93
N LEU A 2 3.15 -4.03 -2.47
CA LEU A 2 2.76 -5.21 -1.72
C LEU A 2 3.53 -6.41 -2.25
N ALA A 3 3.82 -7.35 -1.35
CA ALA A 3 4.46 -8.60 -1.72
C ALA A 3 3.71 -9.75 -1.07
N ASP A 4 3.50 -10.82 -1.80
CA ASP A 4 2.86 -12.00 -1.27
C ASP A 4 3.88 -13.11 -1.08
N SER A 5 3.41 -14.29 -0.65
CA SER A 5 4.30 -15.40 -0.36
C SER A 5 4.99 -15.97 -1.59
N ASP A 6 4.48 -15.65 -2.78
CA ASP A 6 5.07 -16.13 -4.04
C ASP A 6 6.04 -15.10 -4.60
N SER A 7 6.36 -14.09 -3.84
CA SER A 7 7.28 -13.03 -4.22
C SER A 7 6.80 -12.16 -5.37
N GLU A 8 5.53 -12.25 -5.74
CA GLU A 8 4.97 -11.31 -6.69
C GLU A 8 4.77 -9.98 -6.00
N ILE A 9 5.17 -8.92 -6.69
CA ILE A 9 5.03 -7.58 -6.17
C ILE A 9 3.74 -6.99 -6.71
N GLN A 10 2.93 -6.45 -5.81
CA GLN A 10 1.67 -5.83 -6.14
C GLN A 10 1.61 -4.43 -5.55
N ILE A 11 0.71 -3.61 -6.04
CA ILE A 11 0.51 -2.27 -5.52
C ILE A 11 -0.99 -1.99 -5.46
N SER A 12 -1.43 -1.32 -4.40
CA SER A 12 -2.83 -0.93 -4.32
C SER A 12 -3.11 0.17 -5.34
N ALA A 13 -4.34 0.24 -5.82
CA ALA A 13 -4.73 1.29 -6.77
C ALA A 13 -4.56 2.67 -6.16
N VAL A 14 -4.75 2.82 -4.85
CA VAL A 14 -4.56 4.11 -4.18
C VAL A 14 -3.09 4.52 -4.25
N ALA A 15 -2.17 3.59 -3.94
CA ALA A 15 -0.74 3.89 -4.01
C ALA A 15 -0.31 4.14 -5.46
N TRP A 16 -0.86 3.38 -6.39
CA TRP A 16 -0.56 3.60 -7.81
C TRP A 16 -1.00 4.99 -8.26
N TYR A 17 -2.16 5.42 -7.80
CA TYR A 17 -2.64 6.77 -8.09
C TYR A 17 -1.69 7.82 -7.53
N GLU A 18 -1.26 7.65 -6.29
CA GLU A 18 -0.36 8.63 -5.66
C GLU A 18 0.98 8.70 -6.40
N PHE A 19 1.48 7.56 -6.82
CA PHE A 19 2.72 7.51 -7.60
C PHE A 19 2.52 8.17 -8.97
N SER A 20 1.41 7.83 -9.64
CA SER A 20 1.17 8.24 -11.02
C SER A 20 0.87 9.72 -11.16
N ARG A 21 0.30 10.34 -10.13
CA ARG A 21 -0.05 11.76 -10.20
C ARG A 21 1.14 12.69 -10.07
N GLY A 22 2.30 12.14 -9.74
CA GLY A 22 3.50 12.94 -9.63
C GLY A 22 4.06 13.34 -11.00
N PRO A 23 5.13 14.15 -11.01
CA PRO A 23 5.70 14.65 -12.28
C PRO A 23 6.51 13.57 -12.99
N ARG A 24 5.83 12.63 -13.60
CA ARG A 24 6.46 11.51 -14.30
C ARG A 24 6.03 11.47 -15.73
N THR A 25 6.95 11.04 -16.60
CA THR A 25 6.65 10.89 -18.02
C THR A 25 5.88 9.61 -18.27
N PRO A 26 5.15 9.50 -19.39
CA PRO A 26 4.49 8.26 -19.76
C PRO A 26 5.44 7.06 -19.79
N GLU A 27 6.69 7.28 -20.23
CA GLU A 27 7.69 6.22 -20.29
C GLU A 27 8.04 5.73 -18.87
N GLN A 28 8.21 6.66 -17.93
CA GLN A 28 8.50 6.31 -16.55
C GLN A 28 7.34 5.53 -15.92
N LEU A 29 6.11 5.93 -16.23
CA LEU A 29 4.94 5.22 -15.73
C LEU A 29 4.87 3.81 -16.30
N ALA A 30 5.18 3.65 -17.58
CA ALA A 30 5.16 2.34 -18.21
C ALA A 30 6.20 1.41 -17.59
N VAL A 31 7.40 1.93 -17.35
CA VAL A 31 8.46 1.14 -16.70
C VAL A 31 8.02 0.72 -15.31
N ALA A 32 7.50 1.65 -14.52
CA ALA A 32 7.05 1.35 -13.17
C ALA A 32 5.92 0.31 -13.19
N ARG A 33 4.96 0.46 -14.11
CA ARG A 33 3.85 -0.49 -14.20
C ARG A 33 4.34 -1.90 -14.52
N SER A 34 5.41 -2.01 -15.29
CA SER A 34 5.93 -3.32 -15.68
C SER A 34 6.52 -4.13 -14.53
N PHE A 35 6.81 -3.49 -13.39
CA PHE A 35 7.28 -4.22 -12.20
C PHE A 35 6.18 -5.07 -11.57
N PHE A 36 4.92 -4.76 -11.89
CA PHE A 36 3.79 -5.49 -11.32
C PHE A 36 3.20 -6.39 -12.39
N GLY A 37 2.64 -7.52 -11.99
CA GLY A 37 2.02 -8.43 -12.95
C GLY A 37 0.77 -7.84 -13.58
N GLU A 38 0.16 -8.57 -14.49
CA GLU A 38 -1.06 -8.10 -15.15
C GLU A 38 -2.13 -7.70 -14.15
N GLU A 39 -2.26 -8.47 -13.08
CA GLU A 39 -3.21 -8.16 -12.02
C GLU A 39 -2.51 -7.59 -10.80
N GLY A 40 -1.39 -6.92 -11.04
CA GLY A 40 -0.55 -6.43 -9.96
C GLY A 40 -1.03 -5.15 -9.31
N VAL A 41 -2.00 -4.45 -9.90
CA VAL A 41 -2.62 -3.29 -9.26
C VAL A 41 -3.92 -3.74 -8.63
N ILE A 42 -3.98 -3.69 -7.30
CA ILE A 42 -5.12 -4.18 -6.53
C ILE A 42 -6.18 -3.10 -6.43
N ALA A 43 -7.35 -3.37 -6.97
CA ALA A 43 -8.44 -2.41 -6.97
C ALA A 43 -8.88 -2.06 -5.55
N PHE A 44 -9.20 -0.79 -5.35
CA PHE A 44 -9.78 -0.34 -4.09
C PHE A 44 -11.30 -0.49 -4.21
N SER A 45 -11.75 -1.71 -3.97
CA SER A 45 -13.13 -2.10 -4.17
C SER A 45 -14.07 -1.49 -3.12
N GLU A 46 -15.37 -1.67 -3.32
CA GLU A 46 -16.33 -1.24 -2.32
C GLU A 46 -16.08 -1.93 -0.98
N ALA A 47 -15.77 -3.22 -1.00
CA ALA A 47 -15.48 -3.95 0.23
C ALA A 47 -14.25 -3.38 0.94
N PHE A 48 -13.19 -3.09 0.21
CA PHE A 48 -11.99 -2.49 0.79
C PHE A 48 -12.26 -1.07 1.26
N SER A 49 -13.09 -0.33 0.54
CA SER A 49 -13.48 1.02 0.95
C SER A 49 -14.19 1.02 2.29
N ALA A 50 -15.13 0.10 2.47
CA ALA A 50 -15.89 0.00 3.72
C ALA A 50 -14.97 -0.39 4.88
N LEU A 51 -14.08 -1.34 4.63
CA LEU A 51 -13.13 -1.78 5.65
C LEU A 51 -12.17 -0.66 6.04
N ALA A 52 -11.65 0.05 5.05
CA ALA A 52 -10.74 1.17 5.30
C ALA A 52 -11.44 2.29 6.05
N ALA A 53 -12.70 2.57 5.72
CA ALA A 53 -13.47 3.60 6.42
C ALA A 53 -13.66 3.24 7.89
N GLU A 54 -13.91 1.97 8.18
CA GLU A 54 -14.04 1.52 9.55
C GLU A 54 -12.74 1.67 10.32
N VAL A 55 -11.63 1.25 9.72
CA VAL A 55 -10.31 1.40 10.33
C VAL A 55 -10.01 2.88 10.56
N PHE A 56 -10.30 3.71 9.58
CA PHE A 56 -10.07 5.15 9.67
C PHE A 56 -10.78 5.73 10.89
N ARG A 57 -12.06 5.39 11.08
CA ARG A 57 -12.82 5.88 12.23
C ARG A 57 -12.24 5.38 13.55
N ARG A 58 -11.81 4.12 13.59
CA ARG A 58 -11.21 3.55 14.81
C ARG A 58 -9.91 4.25 15.18
N LEU A 59 -9.20 4.77 14.19
CA LEU A 59 -7.96 5.49 14.45
C LEU A 59 -8.19 6.97 14.77
N GLY A 60 -9.43 7.39 14.95
CA GLY A 60 -9.76 8.76 15.30
C GLY A 60 -9.86 9.70 14.11
N SER A 61 -10.14 9.16 12.95
CA SER A 61 -10.31 9.92 11.70
C SER A 61 -9.10 10.80 11.35
N PRO A 62 -7.92 10.19 11.23
CA PRO A 62 -6.69 10.94 10.96
C PRO A 62 -6.60 11.37 9.50
N ARG A 63 -7.12 12.53 9.18
CA ARG A 63 -7.23 13.01 7.79
C ARG A 63 -5.96 12.95 7.00
N ARG A 64 -4.82 13.25 7.64
CA ARG A 64 -3.53 13.22 6.93
C ARG A 64 -3.08 11.82 6.57
N ARG A 65 -3.69 10.82 7.20
CA ARG A 65 -3.36 9.42 7.00
C ARG A 65 -4.41 8.69 6.18
N ALA A 66 -5.37 9.41 5.58
CA ALA A 66 -6.48 8.77 4.88
C ALA A 66 -6.00 7.80 3.78
N ALA A 67 -5.07 8.26 2.94
CA ALA A 67 -4.55 7.41 1.87
C ALA A 67 -3.74 6.24 2.45
N ASP A 68 -2.95 6.50 3.47
CA ASP A 68 -2.14 5.44 4.09
C ASP A 68 -3.02 4.39 4.76
N VAL A 69 -4.13 4.81 5.36
CA VAL A 69 -5.08 3.86 5.93
C VAL A 69 -5.68 2.99 4.83
N ALA A 70 -6.04 3.58 3.69
CA ALA A 70 -6.58 2.81 2.57
C ALA A 70 -5.55 1.82 2.04
N ILE A 71 -4.31 2.25 1.87
CA ILE A 71 -3.22 1.42 1.37
C ILE A 71 -2.94 0.27 2.35
N GLY A 72 -2.79 0.59 3.62
CA GLY A 72 -2.48 -0.42 4.64
C GLY A 72 -3.60 -1.42 4.84
N THR A 73 -4.85 -0.94 4.83
CA THR A 73 -6.00 -1.82 4.98
C THR A 73 -6.09 -2.79 3.80
N THR A 74 -5.81 -2.30 2.59
CA THR A 74 -5.80 -3.17 1.40
C THR A 74 -4.73 -4.26 1.55
N ALA A 75 -3.54 -3.90 2.01
CA ALA A 75 -2.47 -4.87 2.22
C ALA A 75 -2.88 -5.93 3.26
N ALA A 76 -3.44 -5.49 4.38
CA ALA A 76 -3.87 -6.41 5.42
C ALA A 76 -4.97 -7.36 4.91
N ALA A 77 -5.94 -6.83 4.16
CA ALA A 77 -7.02 -7.63 3.61
C ALA A 77 -6.52 -8.65 2.58
N GLN A 78 -5.45 -8.33 1.88
CA GLN A 78 -4.83 -9.24 0.92
C GLN A 78 -3.86 -10.21 1.60
N GLU A 79 -3.68 -10.07 2.90
CA GLU A 79 -2.70 -10.86 3.65
C GLU A 79 -1.30 -10.73 3.07
N ALA A 80 -1.00 -9.54 2.56
CA ALA A 80 0.28 -9.24 1.95
C ALA A 80 1.15 -8.42 2.90
N VAL A 81 2.46 -8.49 2.68
CA VAL A 81 3.40 -7.65 3.43
C VAL A 81 3.49 -6.31 2.72
N LEU A 82 3.28 -5.23 3.45
CA LEU A 82 3.40 -3.90 2.90
C LEU A 82 4.86 -3.44 2.97
N LEU A 83 5.39 -3.07 1.82
CA LEU A 83 6.72 -2.49 1.76
C LEU A 83 6.57 -0.98 1.84
N ALA A 84 7.08 -0.40 2.90
CA ALA A 84 6.89 1.03 3.15
C ALA A 84 8.15 1.66 3.68
N ARG A 85 8.38 2.91 3.32
CA ARG A 85 9.51 3.68 3.81
C ARG A 85 9.35 4.07 5.26
N ASN A 86 8.13 4.42 5.63
CA ASN A 86 7.87 4.96 6.96
C ASN A 86 6.72 4.19 7.59
N ALA A 87 7.07 3.20 8.39
CA ALA A 87 6.09 2.34 9.03
C ALA A 87 5.14 3.11 9.94
N ARG A 88 5.58 4.26 10.42
CA ARG A 88 4.78 5.10 11.31
C ARG A 88 3.48 5.56 10.67
N ASP A 89 3.50 5.76 9.35
CA ASP A 89 2.33 6.23 8.62
C ASP A 89 1.21 5.20 8.64
N PHE A 90 1.53 3.95 8.97
CA PHE A 90 0.58 2.85 8.96
C PHE A 90 0.29 2.31 10.36
N ALA A 91 0.69 3.04 11.38
CA ALA A 91 0.53 2.58 12.76
C ALA A 91 -0.95 2.38 13.11
N GLY A 92 -1.22 1.33 13.83
CA GLY A 92 -2.57 1.05 14.35
C GLY A 92 -3.50 0.33 13.39
N ILE A 93 -3.09 0.06 12.16
CA ILE A 93 -3.92 -0.68 11.21
C ILE A 93 -3.89 -2.17 11.59
N PRO A 94 -5.07 -2.78 11.84
CA PRO A 94 -5.12 -4.17 12.29
C PRO A 94 -4.55 -5.14 11.27
N ASP A 95 -3.85 -6.16 11.78
CA ASP A 95 -3.35 -7.29 10.98
C ASP A 95 -2.38 -6.93 9.88
N LEU A 96 -1.82 -5.73 9.93
CA LEU A 96 -0.88 -5.29 8.89
C LEU A 96 0.54 -5.72 9.21
N ARG A 97 1.19 -6.34 8.23
CA ARG A 97 2.60 -6.67 8.30
C ARG A 97 3.37 -5.72 7.40
N ILE A 98 4.41 -5.09 7.96
CA ILE A 98 5.19 -4.07 7.25
C ILE A 98 6.66 -4.45 7.23
N GLU A 99 7.30 -4.21 6.07
CA GLU A 99 8.75 -4.26 5.98
C GLU A 99 9.24 -2.93 5.45
N GLY A 100 10.36 -2.47 5.96
CA GLY A 100 10.96 -1.23 5.50
C GLY A 100 11.64 -1.41 4.17
N ALA A 101 11.11 -0.78 3.14
CA ALA A 101 11.67 -0.87 1.81
C ALA A 101 12.98 -0.10 1.74
N GLY A 102 13.99 -0.68 1.14
CA GLY A 102 15.25 -0.01 0.90
C GLY A 102 16.13 0.19 2.12
N ARG A 103 15.75 -0.38 3.27
CA ARG A 103 16.56 -0.30 4.45
C ARG A 103 17.11 -1.64 4.79
N PRO A 104 18.42 -1.71 5.02
CA PRO A 104 18.95 -2.93 5.58
C PRO A 104 18.26 -3.15 6.90
N ARG A 105 17.83 -4.32 7.17
CA ARG A 105 17.30 -4.64 8.43
C ARG A 105 18.38 -4.48 9.38
N SER A 106 18.25 -3.53 10.20
CA SER A 106 19.20 -3.30 11.19
C SER A 106 19.14 -4.40 12.12
N SER A 107 20.11 -5.08 12.21
CA SER A 107 20.09 -6.01 13.17
C SER A 107 20.29 -5.50 14.44
N VAL A 108 20.12 -4.52 14.52
CA VAL A 108 20.14 -4.21 15.63
C VAL A 108 20.46 -3.99 16.21
#